data_b2633822628e08efa5285ddb3981b2a4
#
_entry.id   b2633822628e08efa5285ddb3981b2a4
#
_cell.length_a   1.000
_cell.length_b   1.000
_cell.length_c   1.000
_cell.angle_alpha   90.00
_cell.angle_beta   90.00
_cell.angle_gamma   90.00
#
_symmetry.space_group_name_H-M   'P 1'
#
loop_
_entity.id
_entity.type
_entity.pdbx_description
1 polymer ?
#
loop_
_entity_poly.entity_id
_entity_poly.type
_entity_poly.pdbx_seq_one_letter_code
_entity_poly.pdbx_strand_id
1 'polypeptide(L)'
;MGKVYLVGAGPGSIDLLTRKAECLLRKADCIVYDRLIEDAILDLARDDCEMIYVGKQAGNHTMKQDAICNLLVEKAKQYDCVVRLKGGDVYVFGRGGEEGIKLYENHIPFEVVPGVTSAIAGLAYAGIPITHRGMARGFHVVTAHDKDDKLANIDFDAMARTEDTCVFLMGLSKVGEIAEKLLEAGKNPNTPAAIISHATWISQQVIEGTLSTIDQKLKEHPLPSPAIFAVGNVISLRKELSFLEQRPLHGCKILLAHPKGNGTMPSLFHKQGALVKELYTGEIQYRKKALSDLSLSDYTHIVCTSRHGAKALCDYIYKERIDLRNLSGIKLCCVGKKTAAVFKEHMLYADIIPDSYDGESLADCMEKELKETDHVLFLSGKTYHKKLRDVLETKAKLIHRFVYENVKIDVDTKIKLSDYDVMVFTCSSAVDACEDLLRQDHLPYIMSMGKETSATLYKYGIEDIHTAKISTAEEVVQMVIDYWRN
;
A
#
# COMPACT_ATOMS: atom_id res chain seq x y z
N MET A 1 -33.39 5.21 -2.82
CA MET A 1 -32.97 3.81 -2.94
C MET A 1 -31.60 3.84 -3.59
N GLY A 2 -30.60 3.34 -2.89
CA GLY A 2 -29.22 3.43 -3.33
C GLY A 2 -28.90 2.51 -4.51
N LYS A 3 -27.71 2.66 -5.07
CA LYS A 3 -27.17 1.85 -6.16
C LYS A 3 -26.07 0.94 -5.68
N VAL A 4 -26.10 -0.33 -6.12
CA VAL A 4 -25.01 -1.29 -5.83
C VAL A 4 -24.06 -1.36 -7.02
N TYR A 5 -22.76 -1.27 -6.73
CA TYR A 5 -21.70 -1.47 -7.70
C TYR A 5 -21.01 -2.79 -7.41
N LEU A 6 -21.08 -3.74 -8.35
CA LEU A 6 -20.32 -4.99 -8.30
C LEU A 6 -18.97 -4.73 -8.94
N VAL A 7 -17.93 -4.62 -8.13
CA VAL A 7 -16.62 -4.08 -8.54
C VAL A 7 -15.55 -5.16 -8.45
N GLY A 8 -14.83 -5.39 -9.56
CA GLY A 8 -13.61 -6.20 -9.57
C GLY A 8 -12.41 -5.40 -9.05
N ALA A 9 -11.75 -5.93 -8.02
CA ALA A 9 -10.56 -5.33 -7.41
C ALA A 9 -9.26 -5.62 -8.17
N GLY A 10 -9.33 -6.43 -9.22
CA GLY A 10 -8.12 -6.93 -9.86
C GLY A 10 -7.45 -8.08 -9.08
N PRO A 11 -6.27 -8.52 -9.52
CA PRO A 11 -5.61 -9.74 -9.03
C PRO A 11 -4.82 -9.55 -7.72
N GLY A 12 -4.74 -8.33 -7.19
CA GLY A 12 -4.02 -8.00 -5.97
C GLY A 12 -3.42 -6.60 -6.01
N SER A 13 -2.45 -6.33 -6.87
CA SER A 13 -1.81 -5.02 -6.96
C SER A 13 -2.81 -3.88 -7.16
N ILE A 14 -2.72 -2.84 -6.30
CA ILE A 14 -3.53 -1.62 -6.39
C ILE A 14 -3.38 -0.91 -7.76
N ASP A 15 -2.21 -1.01 -8.40
CA ASP A 15 -1.94 -0.42 -9.71
C ASP A 15 -2.77 -1.07 -10.85
N LEU A 16 -3.39 -2.23 -10.58
CA LEU A 16 -4.28 -2.93 -11.51
C LEU A 16 -5.77 -2.67 -11.27
N LEU A 17 -6.12 -1.76 -10.35
CA LEU A 17 -7.47 -1.25 -10.23
C LEU A 17 -7.86 -0.47 -11.49
N THR A 18 -9.09 -0.66 -11.93
CA THR A 18 -9.65 0.25 -12.94
C THR A 18 -9.89 1.62 -12.31
N ARG A 19 -9.71 2.69 -13.08
CA ARG A 19 -10.00 4.07 -12.61
C ARG A 19 -11.42 4.23 -12.06
N LYS A 20 -12.37 3.48 -12.62
CA LYS A 20 -13.75 3.50 -12.15
C LYS A 20 -13.89 2.82 -10.80
N ALA A 21 -13.21 1.69 -10.58
CA ALA A 21 -13.18 1.00 -9.30
C ALA A 21 -12.60 1.92 -8.20
N GLU A 22 -11.45 2.53 -8.44
CA GLU A 22 -10.84 3.47 -7.50
C GLU A 22 -11.77 4.64 -7.16
N CYS A 23 -12.40 5.26 -8.18
CA CYS A 23 -13.31 6.37 -7.95
C CYS A 23 -14.54 5.99 -7.11
N LEU A 24 -15.04 4.76 -7.27
CA LEU A 24 -16.17 4.24 -6.50
C LEU A 24 -15.78 3.92 -5.07
N LEU A 25 -14.61 3.31 -4.84
CA LEU A 25 -14.11 3.02 -3.49
C LEU A 25 -13.97 4.30 -2.67
N ARG A 26 -13.42 5.37 -3.27
CA ARG A 26 -13.29 6.69 -2.61
C ARG A 26 -14.61 7.40 -2.32
N LYS A 27 -15.72 6.97 -2.91
CA LYS A 27 -17.06 7.57 -2.76
C LYS A 27 -18.05 6.67 -2.03
N ALA A 28 -17.70 5.41 -1.81
CA ALA A 28 -18.60 4.44 -1.22
C ALA A 28 -19.04 4.84 0.20
N ASP A 29 -20.32 4.63 0.50
CA ASP A 29 -20.88 4.74 1.85
C ASP A 29 -20.77 3.40 2.59
N CYS A 30 -20.81 2.28 1.84
CA CYS A 30 -20.64 0.94 2.37
C CYS A 30 -19.85 0.08 1.37
N ILE A 31 -18.84 -0.66 1.87
CA ILE A 31 -18.06 -1.62 1.09
C ILE A 31 -18.21 -3.01 1.70
N VAL A 32 -18.74 -3.95 0.89
CA VAL A 32 -18.85 -5.38 1.24
C VAL A 32 -17.75 -6.14 0.50
N TYR A 33 -16.80 -6.75 1.21
CA TYR A 33 -15.59 -7.32 0.61
C TYR A 33 -15.23 -8.70 1.16
N ASP A 34 -14.40 -9.44 0.40
CA ASP A 34 -13.93 -10.79 0.77
C ASP A 34 -12.40 -10.84 1.02
N ARG A 35 -11.87 -12.02 1.33
CA ARG A 35 -10.49 -12.24 1.79
C ARG A 35 -9.40 -11.92 0.75
N LEU A 36 -9.71 -11.89 -0.53
CA LEU A 36 -8.72 -11.75 -1.60
C LEU A 36 -8.39 -10.29 -1.94
N ILE A 37 -8.79 -9.36 -1.07
CA ILE A 37 -8.55 -7.92 -1.27
C ILE A 37 -7.35 -7.52 -0.40
N GLU A 38 -6.37 -6.83 -0.98
CA GLU A 38 -5.25 -6.25 -0.25
C GLU A 38 -5.69 -5.01 0.56
N ASP A 39 -5.09 -4.85 1.73
CA ASP A 39 -5.39 -3.72 2.63
C ASP A 39 -5.20 -2.36 1.95
N ALA A 40 -4.17 -2.22 1.10
CA ALA A 40 -3.93 -0.99 0.34
C ALA A 40 -5.11 -0.58 -0.56
N ILE A 41 -5.92 -1.52 -1.02
CA ILE A 41 -7.14 -1.24 -1.79
C ILE A 41 -8.28 -0.79 -0.85
N LEU A 42 -8.37 -1.37 0.34
CA LEU A 42 -9.36 -0.99 1.35
C LEU A 42 -9.07 0.40 1.94
N ASP A 43 -7.81 0.79 2.02
CA ASP A 43 -7.37 2.12 2.47
C ASP A 43 -7.80 3.27 1.54
N LEU A 44 -8.31 2.96 0.36
CA LEU A 44 -8.93 3.95 -0.54
C LEU A 44 -10.30 4.43 -0.05
N ALA A 45 -10.94 3.68 0.85
CA ALA A 45 -12.23 4.05 1.40
C ALA A 45 -12.13 5.29 2.30
N ARG A 46 -13.24 6.02 2.43
CA ARG A 46 -13.34 7.13 3.39
C ARG A 46 -13.36 6.59 4.82
N ASP A 47 -12.91 7.39 5.77
CA ASP A 47 -12.90 7.04 7.20
C ASP A 47 -14.30 6.73 7.78
N ASP A 48 -15.35 7.30 7.17
CA ASP A 48 -16.76 7.13 7.58
C ASP A 48 -17.49 6.04 6.78
N CYS A 49 -16.81 5.32 5.88
CA CYS A 49 -17.37 4.23 5.10
C CYS A 49 -17.60 2.99 5.97
N GLU A 50 -18.81 2.39 5.89
CA GLU A 50 -19.07 1.10 6.54
C GLU A 50 -18.35 -0.03 5.82
N MET A 51 -17.42 -0.72 6.52
CA MET A 51 -16.63 -1.83 5.97
C MET A 51 -17.18 -3.17 6.47
N ILE A 52 -17.66 -4.03 5.55
CA ILE A 52 -18.26 -5.33 5.89
C ILE A 52 -17.47 -6.46 5.24
N TYR A 53 -16.79 -7.24 6.07
CA TYR A 53 -16.08 -8.43 5.64
C TYR A 53 -17.03 -9.64 5.55
N VAL A 54 -17.05 -10.32 4.39
CA VAL A 54 -17.92 -11.50 4.14
C VAL A 54 -17.14 -12.76 3.77
N GLY A 55 -15.81 -12.72 3.85
CA GLY A 55 -14.94 -13.86 3.56
C GLY A 55 -14.93 -14.94 4.64
N LYS A 56 -14.25 -16.06 4.37
CA LYS A 56 -14.04 -17.15 5.36
C LYS A 56 -13.07 -16.69 6.45
N GLN A 57 -13.50 -16.70 7.70
CA GLN A 57 -12.61 -16.57 8.86
C GLN A 57 -12.43 -17.94 9.53
N ALA A 58 -11.20 -18.22 10.01
CA ALA A 58 -10.95 -19.41 10.82
C ALA A 58 -11.80 -19.33 12.11
N GLY A 59 -12.70 -20.30 12.29
CA GLY A 59 -13.55 -20.40 13.48
C GLY A 59 -14.94 -19.74 13.40
N ASN A 60 -15.28 -19.01 12.34
CA ASN A 60 -16.63 -18.46 12.14
C ASN A 60 -17.32 -19.05 10.91
N HIS A 61 -18.64 -19.23 11.01
CA HIS A 61 -19.45 -19.69 9.88
C HIS A 61 -19.30 -18.73 8.69
N THR A 62 -18.81 -19.26 7.58
CA THR A 62 -18.77 -18.54 6.28
C THR A 62 -20.17 -18.09 5.92
N MET A 63 -20.34 -16.80 5.62
CA MET A 63 -21.62 -16.30 5.13
C MET A 63 -21.95 -17.00 3.81
N LYS A 64 -23.12 -17.65 3.74
CA LYS A 64 -23.58 -18.30 2.51
C LYS A 64 -23.86 -17.24 1.45
N GLN A 65 -23.73 -17.61 0.17
CA GLN A 65 -23.94 -16.67 -0.95
C GLN A 65 -25.32 -15.98 -0.90
N ASP A 66 -26.37 -16.71 -0.54
CA ASP A 66 -27.71 -16.13 -0.40
C ASP A 66 -27.77 -15.05 0.68
N ALA A 67 -27.02 -15.24 1.78
CA ALA A 67 -26.93 -14.24 2.83
C ALA A 67 -26.17 -12.97 2.36
N ILE A 68 -25.11 -13.14 1.56
CA ILE A 68 -24.39 -12.01 0.93
C ILE A 68 -25.32 -11.25 -0.02
N CYS A 69 -26.08 -11.97 -0.86
CA CYS A 69 -27.04 -11.35 -1.77
C CYS A 69 -28.11 -10.55 -1.02
N ASN A 70 -28.65 -11.10 0.10
CA ASN A 70 -29.63 -10.41 0.92
C ASN A 70 -29.03 -9.18 1.63
N LEU A 71 -27.77 -9.30 2.12
CA LEU A 71 -27.04 -8.17 2.71
C LEU A 71 -26.89 -7.00 1.72
N LEU A 72 -26.56 -7.27 0.47
CA LEU A 72 -26.45 -6.22 -0.56
C LEU A 72 -27.79 -5.51 -0.79
N VAL A 73 -28.91 -6.26 -0.83
CA VAL A 73 -30.27 -5.68 -0.94
C VAL A 73 -30.60 -4.81 0.29
N GLU A 74 -30.23 -5.27 1.50
CA GLU A 74 -30.44 -4.51 2.73
C GLU A 74 -29.64 -3.21 2.73
N LYS A 75 -28.34 -3.28 2.42
CA LYS A 75 -27.45 -2.11 2.42
C LYS A 75 -27.83 -1.08 1.36
N ALA A 76 -28.34 -1.51 0.20
CA ALA A 76 -28.86 -0.60 -0.81
C ALA A 76 -30.13 0.19 -0.39
N LYS A 77 -30.82 -0.26 0.66
CA LYS A 77 -31.93 0.50 1.27
C LYS A 77 -31.45 1.55 2.27
N GLN A 78 -30.23 1.38 2.80
CA GLN A 78 -29.65 2.23 3.85
C GLN A 78 -28.69 3.29 3.29
N TYR A 79 -28.00 3.00 2.20
CA TYR A 79 -26.92 3.80 1.63
C TYR A 79 -27.16 4.12 0.15
N ASP A 80 -26.66 5.27 -0.31
CA ASP A 80 -26.78 5.69 -1.70
C ASP A 80 -25.77 4.99 -2.62
N CYS A 81 -24.55 4.74 -2.12
CA CYS A 81 -23.47 4.11 -2.86
C CYS A 81 -22.92 2.88 -2.12
N VAL A 82 -23.34 1.68 -2.53
CA VAL A 82 -22.86 0.41 -1.98
C VAL A 82 -21.92 -0.26 -2.97
N VAL A 83 -20.71 -0.59 -2.53
CA VAL A 83 -19.72 -1.31 -3.33
C VAL A 83 -19.61 -2.75 -2.84
N ARG A 84 -19.87 -3.74 -3.72
CA ARG A 84 -19.45 -5.13 -3.53
C ARG A 84 -18.11 -5.34 -4.20
N LEU A 85 -17.03 -5.40 -3.42
CA LEU A 85 -15.66 -5.52 -3.89
C LEU A 85 -15.23 -7.00 -3.92
N LYS A 86 -14.76 -7.49 -5.07
CA LYS A 86 -14.44 -8.89 -5.35
C LYS A 86 -13.03 -9.01 -5.93
N GLY A 87 -12.24 -9.98 -5.50
CA GLY A 87 -10.93 -10.24 -6.11
C GLY A 87 -11.04 -10.62 -7.58
N GLY A 88 -10.11 -10.18 -8.41
CA GLY A 88 -10.11 -10.39 -9.86
C GLY A 88 -11.23 -9.64 -10.58
N ASP A 89 -11.96 -10.36 -11.43
CA ASP A 89 -13.13 -9.86 -12.15
C ASP A 89 -14.42 -10.40 -11.53
N VAL A 90 -15.47 -9.57 -11.56
CA VAL A 90 -16.79 -9.88 -10.96
C VAL A 90 -17.44 -11.13 -11.55
N TYR A 91 -17.30 -11.34 -12.86
CA TYR A 91 -17.97 -12.41 -13.58
C TYR A 91 -17.06 -13.60 -13.91
N VAL A 92 -15.74 -13.48 -13.76
CA VAL A 92 -14.82 -14.60 -13.95
C VAL A 92 -14.70 -15.39 -12.63
N PHE A 93 -15.52 -16.42 -12.48
CA PHE A 93 -15.65 -17.29 -11.28
C PHE A 93 -15.91 -16.52 -9.97
N GLY A 94 -16.35 -15.26 -10.07
CA GLY A 94 -16.64 -14.38 -8.94
C GLY A 94 -18.06 -14.46 -8.41
N ARG A 95 -18.95 -15.25 -9.00
CA ARG A 95 -20.39 -15.39 -8.64
C ARG A 95 -21.18 -14.06 -8.68
N GLY A 96 -20.66 -13.03 -9.32
CA GLY A 96 -21.33 -11.74 -9.43
C GLY A 96 -22.66 -11.80 -10.21
N GLY A 97 -22.84 -12.80 -11.06
CA GLY A 97 -24.11 -13.05 -11.74
C GLY A 97 -25.25 -13.36 -10.77
N GLU A 98 -24.99 -14.18 -9.74
CA GLU A 98 -25.97 -14.50 -8.70
C GLU A 98 -26.35 -13.25 -7.88
N GLU A 99 -25.35 -12.43 -7.53
CA GLU A 99 -25.54 -11.16 -6.82
C GLU A 99 -26.39 -10.18 -7.67
N GLY A 100 -26.05 -10.04 -8.97
CA GLY A 100 -26.78 -9.18 -9.91
C GLY A 100 -28.23 -9.60 -10.13
N ILE A 101 -28.49 -10.90 -10.29
CA ILE A 101 -29.86 -11.45 -10.43
C ILE A 101 -30.67 -11.12 -9.17
N LYS A 102 -30.11 -11.31 -7.98
CA LYS A 102 -30.80 -11.02 -6.72
C LYS A 102 -31.15 -9.54 -6.57
N LEU A 103 -30.24 -8.64 -6.98
CA LEU A 103 -30.49 -7.20 -6.99
C LEU A 103 -31.61 -6.84 -7.97
N TYR A 104 -31.60 -7.42 -9.17
CA TYR A 104 -32.64 -7.22 -10.18
C TYR A 104 -34.04 -7.64 -9.67
N GLU A 105 -34.13 -8.84 -9.09
CA GLU A 105 -35.36 -9.37 -8.50
C GLU A 105 -35.95 -8.47 -7.40
N ASN A 106 -35.09 -7.73 -6.69
CA ASN A 106 -35.48 -6.78 -5.63
C ASN A 106 -35.58 -5.33 -6.12
N HIS A 107 -35.55 -5.10 -7.43
CA HIS A 107 -35.62 -3.76 -8.05
C HIS A 107 -34.54 -2.78 -7.56
N ILE A 108 -33.37 -3.29 -7.15
CA ILE A 108 -32.21 -2.50 -6.76
C ILE A 108 -31.40 -2.14 -8.02
N PRO A 109 -31.16 -0.86 -8.32
CA PRO A 109 -30.29 -0.48 -9.42
C PRO A 109 -28.87 -0.93 -9.14
N PHE A 110 -28.25 -1.58 -10.12
CA PHE A 110 -26.85 -2.01 -9.98
C PHE A 110 -26.05 -1.77 -11.25
N GLU A 111 -24.74 -1.80 -11.10
CA GLU A 111 -23.80 -1.67 -12.20
C GLU A 111 -22.60 -2.58 -11.95
N VAL A 112 -22.08 -3.21 -13.01
CA VAL A 112 -20.87 -4.04 -12.95
C VAL A 112 -19.68 -3.22 -13.43
N VAL A 113 -18.63 -3.23 -12.63
CA VAL A 113 -17.33 -2.63 -12.95
C VAL A 113 -16.32 -3.77 -13.10
N PRO A 114 -15.91 -4.12 -14.33
CA PRO A 114 -14.93 -5.18 -14.54
C PRO A 114 -13.63 -4.94 -13.79
N GLY A 115 -12.99 -6.02 -13.36
CA GLY A 115 -11.64 -6.03 -12.86
C GLY A 115 -10.70 -6.83 -13.75
N VAL A 116 -9.40 -6.67 -13.61
CA VAL A 116 -8.44 -7.51 -14.31
C VAL A 116 -8.44 -8.90 -13.67
N THR A 117 -8.83 -9.93 -14.42
CA THR A 117 -8.80 -11.30 -13.91
C THR A 117 -7.39 -11.79 -13.65
N SER A 118 -7.19 -12.53 -12.56
CA SER A 118 -5.90 -13.15 -12.24
C SER A 118 -5.42 -14.14 -13.33
N ALA A 119 -6.33 -14.74 -14.08
CA ALA A 119 -5.99 -15.63 -15.19
C ALA A 119 -5.14 -14.95 -16.27
N ILE A 120 -5.32 -13.66 -16.49
CA ILE A 120 -4.55 -12.87 -17.46
C ILE A 120 -3.39 -12.16 -16.77
N ALA A 121 -3.69 -11.35 -15.76
CA ALA A 121 -2.67 -10.55 -15.12
C ALA A 121 -1.65 -11.37 -14.33
N GLY A 122 -2.06 -12.48 -13.72
CA GLY A 122 -1.15 -13.35 -12.98
C GLY A 122 -0.10 -13.99 -13.88
N LEU A 123 -0.49 -14.44 -15.06
CA LEU A 123 0.47 -14.95 -16.06
C LEU A 123 1.39 -13.82 -16.53
N ALA A 124 0.83 -12.66 -16.89
CA ALA A 124 1.61 -11.51 -17.36
C ALA A 124 2.68 -11.08 -16.33
N TYR A 125 2.32 -11.00 -15.06
CA TYR A 125 3.25 -10.64 -13.98
C TYR A 125 4.29 -11.74 -13.69
N ALA A 126 3.96 -13.00 -14.02
CA ALA A 126 4.94 -14.10 -14.02
C ALA A 126 5.81 -14.14 -15.28
N GLY A 127 5.69 -13.18 -16.22
CA GLY A 127 6.43 -13.18 -17.47
C GLY A 127 5.91 -14.19 -18.50
N ILE A 128 4.65 -14.62 -18.37
CA ILE A 128 4.03 -15.62 -19.26
C ILE A 128 2.93 -14.92 -20.06
N PRO A 129 3.11 -14.69 -21.37
CA PRO A 129 2.04 -14.19 -22.23
C PRO A 129 0.98 -15.29 -22.39
N ILE A 130 -0.30 -14.97 -22.13
CA ILE A 130 -1.37 -15.98 -22.22
C ILE A 130 -1.56 -16.51 -23.66
N THR A 131 -1.21 -15.72 -24.66
CA THR A 131 -1.14 -16.09 -26.07
C THR A 131 0.16 -15.59 -26.71
N HIS A 132 0.69 -16.32 -27.69
CA HIS A 132 1.84 -15.88 -28.47
C HIS A 132 1.76 -16.45 -29.90
N ARG A 133 2.08 -15.61 -30.88
CA ARG A 133 2.08 -16.03 -32.28
C ARG A 133 3.02 -17.23 -32.51
N GLY A 134 2.50 -18.32 -33.08
CA GLY A 134 3.23 -19.53 -33.33
C GLY A 134 3.33 -20.52 -32.16
N MET A 135 2.80 -20.18 -30.98
CA MET A 135 2.76 -21.06 -29.79
C MET A 135 1.34 -21.34 -29.30
N ALA A 136 0.56 -20.28 -29.04
CA ALA A 136 -0.82 -20.44 -28.58
C ALA A 136 -1.71 -19.39 -29.23
N ARG A 137 -2.77 -19.83 -29.92
CA ARG A 137 -3.73 -18.96 -30.62
C ARG A 137 -4.96 -18.66 -29.78
N GLY A 138 -5.18 -19.48 -28.76
CA GLY A 138 -6.29 -19.37 -27.83
C GLY A 138 -5.85 -19.70 -26.42
N PHE A 139 -6.78 -19.60 -25.50
CA PHE A 139 -6.55 -20.03 -24.13
C PHE A 139 -7.87 -20.49 -23.49
N HIS A 140 -7.76 -21.42 -22.55
CA HIS A 140 -8.86 -21.92 -21.73
C HIS A 140 -8.65 -21.44 -20.29
N VAL A 141 -9.68 -20.83 -19.69
CA VAL A 141 -9.68 -20.49 -18.27
C VAL A 141 -10.81 -21.26 -17.61
N VAL A 142 -10.46 -22.13 -16.68
CA VAL A 142 -11.41 -23.01 -16.00
C VAL A 142 -11.22 -22.94 -14.48
N THR A 143 -12.30 -23.20 -13.73
CA THR A 143 -12.20 -23.47 -12.31
C THR A 143 -11.90 -24.95 -12.08
N ALA A 144 -10.95 -25.25 -11.19
CA ALA A 144 -10.60 -26.63 -10.89
C ALA A 144 -11.55 -27.31 -9.89
N HIS A 145 -12.30 -26.53 -9.10
CA HIS A 145 -13.23 -27.07 -8.11
C HIS A 145 -14.69 -26.94 -8.54
N ASP A 146 -15.47 -27.98 -8.25
CA ASP A 146 -16.92 -27.90 -8.22
C ASP A 146 -17.43 -27.42 -6.85
N LYS A 147 -18.76 -27.41 -6.68
CA LYS A 147 -19.42 -27.00 -5.41
C LYS A 147 -19.14 -27.95 -4.24
N ASP A 148 -18.73 -29.19 -4.50
CA ASP A 148 -18.46 -30.25 -3.50
C ASP A 148 -16.95 -30.43 -3.22
N ASP A 149 -16.12 -29.46 -3.65
CA ASP A 149 -14.65 -29.45 -3.50
C ASP A 149 -13.94 -30.60 -4.25
N LYS A 150 -14.61 -31.18 -5.26
CA LYS A 150 -14.05 -32.18 -6.16
C LYS A 150 -13.52 -31.49 -7.42
N LEU A 151 -12.69 -32.21 -8.19
CA LEU A 151 -12.28 -31.73 -9.51
C LEU A 151 -13.54 -31.50 -10.36
N ALA A 152 -13.63 -30.29 -10.92
CA ALA A 152 -14.73 -29.92 -11.82
C ALA A 152 -14.77 -30.85 -13.05
N ASN A 153 -15.94 -31.02 -13.63
CA ASN A 153 -16.09 -31.75 -14.89
C ASN A 153 -15.53 -30.92 -16.04
N ILE A 154 -14.26 -31.19 -16.39
CA ILE A 154 -13.49 -30.48 -17.40
C ILE A 154 -13.26 -31.42 -18.59
N ASP A 155 -13.43 -30.92 -19.81
CA ASP A 155 -13.10 -31.67 -21.04
C ASP A 155 -11.57 -31.63 -21.28
N PHE A 156 -10.86 -32.54 -20.62
CA PHE A 156 -9.42 -32.70 -20.74
C PHE A 156 -9.00 -33.17 -22.14
N ASP A 157 -9.83 -33.94 -22.82
CA ASP A 157 -9.56 -34.42 -24.18
C ASP A 157 -9.54 -33.25 -25.17
N ALA A 158 -10.47 -32.31 -25.05
CA ALA A 158 -10.45 -31.12 -25.87
C ALA A 158 -9.19 -30.25 -25.61
N MET A 159 -8.84 -30.06 -24.32
CA MET A 159 -7.65 -29.29 -23.95
C MET A 159 -6.32 -29.97 -24.38
N ALA A 160 -6.27 -31.29 -24.35
CA ALA A 160 -5.06 -32.02 -24.77
C ALA A 160 -4.80 -31.91 -26.28
N ARG A 161 -5.87 -31.82 -27.09
CA ARG A 161 -5.76 -31.74 -28.57
C ARG A 161 -5.33 -30.37 -29.10
N THR A 162 -5.37 -29.31 -28.29
CA THR A 162 -5.02 -27.95 -28.73
C THR A 162 -3.64 -27.53 -28.22
N GLU A 163 -3.01 -26.57 -28.91
CA GLU A 163 -1.81 -25.88 -28.44
C GLU A 163 -2.15 -24.63 -27.59
N ASP A 164 -3.41 -24.49 -27.22
CA ASP A 164 -3.87 -23.35 -26.43
C ASP A 164 -3.34 -23.40 -24.99
N THR A 165 -3.20 -22.26 -24.39
CA THR A 165 -2.80 -22.14 -22.99
C THR A 165 -3.96 -22.53 -22.08
N CYS A 166 -3.75 -23.48 -21.18
CA CYS A 166 -4.72 -23.88 -20.17
C CYS A 166 -4.40 -23.21 -18.84
N VAL A 167 -5.37 -22.53 -18.26
CA VAL A 167 -5.28 -21.81 -16.99
C VAL A 167 -6.33 -22.33 -16.03
N PHE A 168 -5.87 -22.89 -14.91
CA PHE A 168 -6.72 -23.45 -13.87
C PHE A 168 -6.71 -22.54 -12.65
N LEU A 169 -7.86 -21.93 -12.33
CA LEU A 169 -8.06 -21.15 -11.13
C LEU A 169 -8.59 -22.03 -10.00
N MET A 170 -8.28 -21.66 -8.75
CA MET A 170 -8.67 -22.40 -7.54
C MET A 170 -8.19 -23.87 -7.54
N GLY A 171 -7.11 -24.20 -8.26
CA GLY A 171 -6.68 -25.56 -8.52
C GLY A 171 -5.42 -26.02 -7.77
N LEU A 172 -4.90 -25.26 -6.78
CA LEU A 172 -3.62 -25.58 -6.16
C LEU A 172 -3.57 -26.98 -5.55
N SER A 173 -4.63 -27.41 -4.85
CA SER A 173 -4.75 -28.75 -4.27
C SER A 173 -5.02 -29.86 -5.30
N LYS A 174 -5.31 -29.49 -6.54
CA LYS A 174 -5.67 -30.40 -7.64
C LYS A 174 -4.63 -30.46 -8.76
N VAL A 175 -3.46 -29.83 -8.58
CA VAL A 175 -2.41 -29.78 -9.60
C VAL A 175 -2.02 -31.15 -10.10
N GLY A 176 -1.80 -32.12 -9.18
CA GLY A 176 -1.44 -33.50 -9.54
C GLY A 176 -2.56 -34.19 -10.32
N GLU A 177 -3.81 -34.09 -9.86
CA GLU A 177 -4.98 -34.69 -10.51
C GLU A 177 -5.23 -34.10 -11.92
N ILE A 178 -5.08 -32.77 -12.08
CA ILE A 178 -5.20 -32.08 -13.37
C ILE A 178 -4.10 -32.52 -14.32
N ALA A 179 -2.85 -32.59 -13.83
CA ALA A 179 -1.71 -33.01 -14.65
C ALA A 179 -1.89 -34.47 -15.13
N GLU A 180 -2.30 -35.37 -14.27
CA GLU A 180 -2.61 -36.75 -14.60
C GLU A 180 -3.69 -36.86 -15.69
N LYS A 181 -4.80 -36.13 -15.52
CA LYS A 181 -5.92 -36.14 -16.49
C LYS A 181 -5.49 -35.62 -17.87
N LEU A 182 -4.67 -34.57 -17.93
CA LEU A 182 -4.12 -34.05 -19.20
C LEU A 182 -3.18 -35.07 -19.85
N LEU A 183 -2.38 -35.80 -19.07
CA LEU A 183 -1.49 -36.86 -19.56
C LEU A 183 -2.28 -38.06 -20.09
N GLU A 184 -3.33 -38.52 -19.36
CA GLU A 184 -4.26 -39.56 -19.77
C GLU A 184 -4.94 -39.20 -21.10
N ALA A 185 -5.31 -37.91 -21.28
CA ALA A 185 -5.90 -37.37 -22.50
C ALA A 185 -4.89 -37.21 -23.66
N GLY A 186 -3.63 -37.59 -23.47
CA GLY A 186 -2.60 -37.58 -24.49
C GLY A 186 -1.81 -36.26 -24.63
N LYS A 187 -1.88 -35.32 -23.68
CA LYS A 187 -1.02 -34.13 -23.69
C LYS A 187 0.44 -34.55 -23.49
N ASN A 188 1.35 -33.88 -24.23
CA ASN A 188 2.79 -34.18 -24.17
C ASN A 188 3.31 -33.98 -22.71
N PRO A 189 3.98 -35.00 -22.10
CA PRO A 189 4.53 -34.90 -20.74
C PRO A 189 5.55 -33.76 -20.57
N ASN A 190 6.21 -33.35 -21.62
CA ASN A 190 7.19 -32.25 -21.63
C ASN A 190 6.56 -30.89 -21.87
N THR A 191 5.22 -30.79 -21.98
CA THR A 191 4.54 -29.47 -22.10
C THR A 191 4.90 -28.63 -20.87
N PRO A 192 5.37 -27.39 -21.05
CA PRO A 192 5.70 -26.50 -19.95
C PRO A 192 4.50 -26.23 -19.04
N ALA A 193 4.75 -26.20 -17.75
CA ALA A 193 3.74 -25.95 -16.71
C ALA A 193 4.30 -25.01 -15.66
N ALA A 194 3.44 -24.15 -15.07
CA ALA A 194 3.81 -23.20 -14.03
C ALA A 194 2.70 -23.07 -12.99
N ILE A 195 3.10 -22.87 -11.74
CA ILE A 195 2.20 -22.52 -10.63
C ILE A 195 2.62 -21.14 -10.14
N ILE A 196 1.69 -20.18 -10.14
CA ILE A 196 1.90 -18.81 -9.74
C ILE A 196 1.08 -18.55 -8.48
N SER A 197 1.74 -18.39 -7.35
CA SER A 197 1.14 -18.05 -6.06
C SER A 197 1.20 -16.55 -5.82
N HIS A 198 0.17 -15.98 -5.18
CA HIS A 198 0.05 -14.54 -4.90
C HIS A 198 0.38 -13.67 -6.12
N ALA A 199 -0.17 -14.06 -7.28
CA ALA A 199 0.10 -13.39 -8.54
C ALA A 199 -0.17 -11.89 -8.47
N THR A 200 0.75 -11.07 -8.98
CA THR A 200 0.79 -9.61 -8.93
C THR A 200 1.11 -8.97 -7.57
N TRP A 201 1.12 -9.75 -6.51
CA TRP A 201 1.56 -9.28 -5.21
C TRP A 201 3.09 -9.23 -5.16
N ILE A 202 3.64 -8.46 -4.23
CA ILE A 202 5.10 -8.44 -4.00
C ILE A 202 5.61 -9.81 -3.55
N SER A 203 4.77 -10.57 -2.85
CA SER A 203 5.04 -11.95 -2.41
C SER A 203 4.81 -13.00 -3.49
N GLN A 204 4.69 -12.62 -4.77
CA GLN A 204 4.53 -13.57 -5.86
C GLN A 204 5.66 -14.59 -5.88
N GLN A 205 5.30 -15.86 -5.99
CA GLN A 205 6.23 -16.97 -6.18
C GLN A 205 5.80 -17.82 -7.37
N VAL A 206 6.78 -18.35 -8.11
CA VAL A 206 6.52 -19.16 -9.29
C VAL A 206 7.30 -20.45 -9.24
N ILE A 207 6.61 -21.58 -9.45
CA ILE A 207 7.25 -22.87 -9.71
C ILE A 207 7.08 -23.20 -11.18
N GLU A 208 8.18 -23.51 -11.86
CA GLU A 208 8.20 -23.96 -13.24
C GLU A 208 8.57 -25.43 -13.33
N GLY A 209 7.97 -26.10 -14.29
CA GLY A 209 8.26 -27.50 -14.61
C GLY A 209 7.67 -27.90 -15.95
N THR A 210 7.48 -29.18 -16.11
CA THR A 210 6.70 -29.78 -17.19
C THR A 210 5.45 -30.42 -16.61
N LEU A 211 4.50 -30.77 -17.45
CA LEU A 211 3.27 -31.44 -17.04
C LEU A 211 3.56 -32.71 -16.20
N SER A 212 4.64 -33.44 -16.52
CA SER A 212 5.08 -34.64 -15.78
C SER A 212 5.80 -34.37 -14.46
N THR A 213 6.33 -33.15 -14.23
CA THR A 213 7.18 -32.87 -13.06
C THR A 213 6.59 -31.87 -12.08
N ILE A 214 5.56 -31.12 -12.49
CA ILE A 214 5.06 -29.97 -11.75
C ILE A 214 4.47 -30.35 -10.38
N ASP A 215 3.78 -31.48 -10.26
CA ASP A 215 3.20 -31.95 -9.01
C ASP A 215 4.28 -32.32 -7.99
N GLN A 216 5.34 -33.01 -8.42
CA GLN A 216 6.47 -33.32 -7.56
C GLN A 216 7.15 -32.06 -7.05
N LYS A 217 7.40 -31.09 -7.93
CA LYS A 217 8.02 -29.81 -7.56
C LYS A 217 7.16 -29.02 -6.56
N LEU A 218 5.83 -29.05 -6.70
CA LEU A 218 4.93 -28.43 -5.73
C LEU A 218 4.99 -29.11 -4.35
N LYS A 219 5.17 -30.44 -4.30
CA LYS A 219 5.33 -31.20 -3.05
C LYS A 219 6.67 -30.91 -2.37
N GLU A 220 7.74 -30.72 -3.15
CA GLU A 220 9.07 -30.36 -2.65
C GLU A 220 9.11 -28.89 -2.16
N HIS A 221 8.39 -28.00 -2.82
CA HIS A 221 8.33 -26.57 -2.51
C HIS A 221 6.86 -26.12 -2.42
N PRO A 222 6.16 -26.35 -1.30
CA PRO A 222 4.76 -25.98 -1.16
C PRO A 222 4.54 -24.47 -1.29
N LEU A 223 3.54 -24.10 -2.08
CA LEU A 223 3.12 -22.72 -2.28
C LEU A 223 1.82 -22.41 -1.54
N PRO A 224 1.65 -21.18 -1.02
CA PRO A 224 0.39 -20.74 -0.41
C PRO A 224 -0.66 -20.38 -1.46
N SER A 225 -1.94 -20.46 -1.07
CA SER A 225 -3.07 -19.90 -1.83
C SER A 225 -3.23 -18.40 -1.54
N PRO A 226 -3.73 -17.61 -2.53
CA PRO A 226 -4.27 -18.02 -3.84
C PRO A 226 -3.19 -18.35 -4.85
N ALA A 227 -3.46 -19.31 -5.75
CA ALA A 227 -2.53 -19.68 -6.81
C ALA A 227 -3.26 -20.01 -8.13
N ILE A 228 -2.52 -19.85 -9.22
CA ILE A 228 -2.92 -20.16 -10.59
C ILE A 228 -2.07 -21.31 -11.07
N PHE A 229 -2.65 -22.32 -11.69
CA PHE A 229 -1.93 -23.36 -12.41
C PHE A 229 -2.09 -23.14 -13.90
N ALA A 230 -0.98 -23.10 -14.65
CA ALA A 230 -0.95 -22.88 -16.09
C ALA A 230 -0.17 -23.98 -16.80
N VAL A 231 -0.66 -24.38 -17.98
CA VAL A 231 -0.03 -25.38 -18.86
C VAL A 231 -0.03 -24.86 -20.29
N GLY A 232 1.12 -24.85 -20.96
CA GLY A 232 1.22 -24.41 -22.36
C GLY A 232 2.63 -23.98 -22.75
N ASN A 233 2.92 -24.02 -24.07
CA ASN A 233 4.24 -23.72 -24.62
C ASN A 233 4.70 -22.27 -24.33
N VAL A 234 3.76 -21.34 -24.15
CA VAL A 234 4.07 -19.92 -23.84
C VAL A 234 4.84 -19.73 -22.52
N ILE A 235 4.79 -20.70 -21.61
CA ILE A 235 5.51 -20.68 -20.34
C ILE A 235 7.03 -20.66 -20.57
N SER A 236 7.52 -21.26 -21.65
CA SER A 236 8.94 -21.23 -22.00
C SER A 236 9.50 -19.83 -22.25
N LEU A 237 8.64 -18.85 -22.54
CA LEU A 237 9.05 -17.44 -22.75
C LEU A 237 9.29 -16.67 -21.44
N ARG A 238 8.97 -17.28 -20.29
CA ARG A 238 9.06 -16.61 -19.01
C ARG A 238 10.47 -16.11 -18.70
N LYS A 239 11.50 -16.86 -19.08
CA LYS A 239 12.89 -16.49 -18.82
C LYS A 239 13.26 -15.12 -19.41
N GLU A 240 12.73 -14.80 -20.59
CA GLU A 240 12.98 -13.53 -21.29
C GLU A 240 12.01 -12.42 -20.86
N LEU A 241 10.81 -12.77 -20.39
CA LEU A 241 9.71 -11.84 -20.16
C LEU A 241 9.43 -11.56 -18.67
N SER A 242 10.11 -12.23 -17.75
CA SER A 242 9.93 -12.05 -16.30
C SER A 242 10.49 -10.72 -15.84
N PHE A 243 9.67 -9.65 -15.87
CA PHE A 243 10.08 -8.30 -15.47
C PHE A 243 10.01 -8.07 -13.95
N LEU A 244 9.16 -8.80 -13.22
CA LEU A 244 8.99 -8.62 -11.80
C LEU A 244 10.23 -9.10 -11.02
N GLU A 245 10.76 -10.24 -11.38
CA GLU A 245 11.92 -10.86 -10.75
C GLU A 245 13.25 -10.17 -11.13
N GLN A 246 13.25 -9.37 -12.21
CA GLN A 246 14.40 -8.56 -12.62
C GLN A 246 14.50 -7.26 -11.79
N ARG A 247 13.54 -6.96 -10.94
CA ARG A 247 13.60 -5.77 -10.08
C ARG A 247 14.80 -5.87 -9.13
N PRO A 248 15.49 -4.76 -8.87
CA PRO A 248 16.73 -4.74 -8.08
C PRO A 248 16.64 -5.37 -6.69
N LEU A 249 15.49 -5.25 -6.02
CA LEU A 249 15.25 -5.73 -4.67
C LEU A 249 14.26 -6.90 -4.63
N HIS A 250 14.08 -7.61 -5.77
CA HIS A 250 13.18 -8.76 -5.76
C HIS A 250 13.60 -9.79 -4.70
N GLY A 251 12.67 -10.18 -3.85
CA GLY A 251 12.91 -11.13 -2.75
C GLY A 251 13.51 -10.52 -1.48
N CYS A 252 14.04 -9.29 -1.51
CA CYS A 252 14.58 -8.62 -0.33
C CYS A 252 13.47 -8.29 0.66
N LYS A 253 13.63 -8.73 1.91
CA LYS A 253 12.70 -8.49 3.02
C LYS A 253 13.20 -7.34 3.87
N ILE A 254 12.46 -6.24 3.87
CA ILE A 254 12.83 -5.00 4.58
C ILE A 254 11.90 -4.77 5.75
N LEU A 255 12.46 -4.54 6.93
CA LEU A 255 11.74 -4.00 8.09
C LEU A 255 12.00 -2.49 8.15
N LEU A 256 10.97 -1.68 7.89
CA LEU A 256 11.08 -0.23 7.85
C LEU A 256 10.51 0.40 9.12
N ALA A 257 11.39 0.88 10.01
CA ALA A 257 11.02 1.54 11.26
C ALA A 257 10.87 3.05 11.07
N HIS A 258 9.63 3.55 11.22
CA HIS A 258 9.31 4.96 10.98
C HIS A 258 8.01 5.40 11.69
N PRO A 259 7.79 6.71 11.92
CA PRO A 259 6.51 7.23 12.38
C PRO A 259 5.40 7.05 11.34
N LYS A 260 4.19 6.75 11.77
CA LYS A 260 3.01 6.59 10.90
C LYS A 260 2.76 7.86 10.08
N GLY A 261 2.38 7.70 8.81
CA GLY A 261 2.09 8.82 7.91
C GLY A 261 3.33 9.50 7.30
N ASN A 262 4.51 8.93 7.46
CA ASN A 262 5.76 9.50 6.99
C ASN A 262 6.29 8.85 5.71
N GLY A 263 5.52 8.82 4.60
CA GLY A 263 6.32 8.75 3.46
C GLY A 263 6.03 7.87 2.28
N THR A 264 6.78 8.24 1.27
CA THR A 264 6.87 7.56 -0.03
C THR A 264 7.83 6.37 -0.01
N MET A 265 8.62 6.18 1.07
CA MET A 265 9.68 5.16 1.14
C MET A 265 9.17 3.72 0.96
N PRO A 266 8.07 3.28 1.60
CA PRO A 266 7.53 1.95 1.34
C PRO A 266 7.19 1.74 -0.13
N SER A 267 6.53 2.71 -0.76
CA SER A 267 6.18 2.67 -2.19
C SER A 267 7.42 2.62 -3.09
N LEU A 268 8.49 3.34 -2.75
CA LEU A 268 9.75 3.30 -3.50
C LEU A 268 10.41 1.91 -3.41
N PHE A 269 10.46 1.31 -2.23
CA PHE A 269 10.96 -0.05 -2.05
C PHE A 269 10.11 -1.08 -2.80
N HIS A 270 8.79 -0.98 -2.73
CA HIS A 270 7.88 -1.85 -3.47
C HIS A 270 8.08 -1.76 -4.98
N LYS A 271 8.30 -0.55 -5.53
CA LYS A 271 8.63 -0.36 -6.96
C LYS A 271 9.90 -1.08 -7.37
N GLN A 272 10.85 -1.25 -6.46
CA GLN A 272 12.10 -2.00 -6.69
C GLN A 272 11.95 -3.51 -6.42
N GLY A 273 10.79 -3.98 -5.95
CA GLY A 273 10.49 -5.39 -5.75
C GLY A 273 10.73 -5.92 -4.33
N ALA A 274 10.98 -5.04 -3.36
CA ALA A 274 11.19 -5.45 -1.97
C ALA A 274 9.88 -5.80 -1.25
N LEU A 275 9.94 -6.78 -0.36
CA LEU A 275 8.91 -7.10 0.64
C LEU A 275 9.11 -6.19 1.85
N VAL A 276 8.26 -5.18 2.02
CA VAL A 276 8.39 -4.21 3.11
C VAL A 276 7.36 -4.49 4.21
N LYS A 277 7.86 -4.69 5.43
CA LYS A 277 7.04 -4.64 6.64
C LYS A 277 7.28 -3.29 7.30
N GLU A 278 6.22 -2.47 7.37
CA GLU A 278 6.29 -1.21 8.10
C GLU A 278 6.15 -1.46 9.60
N LEU A 279 7.08 -0.87 10.37
CA LEU A 279 7.09 -0.87 11.81
C LEU A 279 6.83 0.55 12.29
N TYR A 280 5.59 0.82 12.67
CA TYR A 280 5.21 2.14 13.14
C TYR A 280 5.70 2.36 14.56
N THR A 281 6.57 3.37 14.73
CA THR A 281 7.24 3.70 15.99
C THR A 281 6.66 4.92 16.67
N GLY A 282 5.76 5.61 16.01
CA GLY A 282 5.07 6.79 16.52
C GLY A 282 4.03 7.28 15.54
N GLU A 283 3.16 8.14 16.00
CA GLU A 283 2.18 8.84 15.17
C GLU A 283 2.12 10.31 15.50
N ILE A 284 1.75 11.10 14.51
CA ILE A 284 1.52 12.53 14.71
C ILE A 284 0.08 12.74 15.14
N GLN A 285 -0.11 13.18 16.36
CA GLN A 285 -1.41 13.57 16.87
C GLN A 285 -1.59 15.08 16.78
N TYR A 286 -2.57 15.53 15.99
CA TYR A 286 -2.90 16.94 15.84
C TYR A 286 -3.80 17.42 16.98
N ARG A 287 -3.48 18.58 17.55
CA ARG A 287 -4.27 19.24 18.59
C ARG A 287 -5.39 20.07 17.96
N LYS A 288 -6.52 19.43 17.67
CA LYS A 288 -7.65 20.01 16.90
C LYS A 288 -8.18 21.37 17.42
N LYS A 289 -7.98 21.69 18.71
CA LYS A 289 -8.44 22.93 19.33
C LYS A 289 -7.32 23.96 19.54
N ALA A 290 -6.10 23.71 19.10
CA ALA A 290 -4.96 24.58 19.39
C ALA A 290 -5.07 25.98 18.75
N LEU A 291 -5.91 26.13 17.74
CA LEU A 291 -6.11 27.38 17.00
C LEU A 291 -7.53 27.97 17.16
N SER A 292 -8.44 27.31 17.87
CA SER A 292 -9.87 27.66 17.89
C SER A 292 -10.20 29.00 18.58
N ASP A 293 -9.26 29.53 19.35
CA ASP A 293 -9.38 30.81 20.09
C ASP A 293 -8.67 31.97 19.37
N LEU A 294 -8.16 31.75 18.15
CA LEU A 294 -7.36 32.73 17.41
C LEU A 294 -8.11 33.32 16.23
N SER A 295 -7.93 34.60 16.02
CA SER A 295 -8.25 35.30 14.77
C SER A 295 -6.97 35.44 13.94
N LEU A 296 -6.92 34.84 12.76
CA LEU A 296 -5.71 34.88 11.93
C LEU A 296 -5.36 36.31 11.47
N SER A 297 -6.36 37.19 11.31
CA SER A 297 -6.17 38.58 10.94
C SER A 297 -5.40 39.41 11.99
N ASP A 298 -5.22 38.92 13.20
CA ASP A 298 -4.49 39.64 14.25
C ASP A 298 -2.96 39.51 14.11
N TYR A 299 -2.51 38.72 13.14
CA TYR A 299 -1.09 38.43 12.93
C TYR A 299 -0.54 39.04 11.65
N THR A 300 0.73 39.44 11.68
CA THR A 300 1.50 39.90 10.50
C THR A 300 2.30 38.77 9.87
N HIS A 301 2.68 37.76 10.72
CA HIS A 301 3.49 36.61 10.30
C HIS A 301 2.96 35.33 10.92
N ILE A 302 2.94 34.24 10.13
CA ILE A 302 2.69 32.89 10.59
C ILE A 302 3.93 32.04 10.27
N VAL A 303 4.56 31.47 11.29
CA VAL A 303 5.80 30.70 11.19
C VAL A 303 5.54 29.23 11.43
N CYS A 304 5.92 28.38 10.46
CA CYS A 304 5.79 26.93 10.53
C CYS A 304 7.13 26.23 10.36
N THR A 305 7.60 25.49 11.37
CA THR A 305 8.87 24.77 11.33
C THR A 305 8.76 23.36 10.78
N SER A 306 7.57 22.94 10.39
CA SER A 306 7.35 21.59 9.83
C SER A 306 6.13 21.53 8.94
N ARG A 307 6.10 20.51 8.06
CA ARG A 307 4.91 20.21 7.27
C ARG A 307 3.65 19.97 8.12
N HIS A 308 3.81 19.45 9.35
CA HIS A 308 2.70 19.21 10.26
C HIS A 308 2.13 20.52 10.84
N GLY A 309 2.99 21.52 11.10
CA GLY A 309 2.55 22.87 11.47
C GLY A 309 1.75 23.54 10.35
N ALA A 310 2.27 23.47 9.13
CA ALA A 310 1.58 24.00 7.94
C ALA A 310 0.25 23.27 7.68
N LYS A 311 0.24 21.94 7.77
CA LYS A 311 -0.99 21.15 7.63
C LYS A 311 -2.03 21.50 8.69
N ALA A 312 -1.64 21.63 9.96
CA ALA A 312 -2.56 22.01 11.03
C ALA A 312 -3.23 23.37 10.76
N LEU A 313 -2.49 24.35 10.21
CA LEU A 313 -3.04 25.62 9.80
C LEU A 313 -4.04 25.48 8.63
N CYS A 314 -3.64 24.76 7.58
CA CYS A 314 -4.49 24.56 6.41
C CYS A 314 -5.79 23.80 6.76
N ASP A 315 -5.68 22.73 7.56
CA ASP A 315 -6.84 21.97 8.04
C ASP A 315 -7.77 22.85 8.89
N TYR A 316 -7.22 23.74 9.72
CA TYR A 316 -7.98 24.69 10.52
C TYR A 316 -8.74 25.70 9.63
N ILE A 317 -8.05 26.30 8.65
CA ILE A 317 -8.65 27.23 7.69
C ILE A 317 -9.82 26.57 6.94
N TYR A 318 -9.60 25.35 6.47
CA TYR A 318 -10.61 24.59 5.74
C TYR A 318 -11.82 24.24 6.61
N LYS A 319 -11.58 23.71 7.81
CA LYS A 319 -12.62 23.25 8.74
C LYS A 319 -13.49 24.41 9.24
N GLU A 320 -12.87 25.51 9.63
CA GLU A 320 -13.59 26.70 10.13
C GLU A 320 -14.11 27.59 8.98
N ARG A 321 -13.93 27.15 7.71
CA ARG A 321 -14.36 27.88 6.50
C ARG A 321 -13.84 29.30 6.46
N ILE A 322 -12.60 29.52 6.88
CA ILE A 322 -11.97 30.83 6.89
C ILE A 322 -11.69 31.24 5.44
N ASP A 323 -12.17 32.42 5.04
CA ASP A 323 -11.88 32.95 3.72
C ASP A 323 -10.39 33.29 3.59
N LEU A 324 -9.73 32.80 2.54
CA LEU A 324 -8.30 33.03 2.31
C LEU A 324 -7.94 34.52 2.18
N ARG A 325 -8.89 35.41 1.84
CA ARG A 325 -8.73 36.85 1.88
C ARG A 325 -8.40 37.40 3.26
N ASN A 326 -8.80 36.68 4.34
CA ASN A 326 -8.44 37.07 5.71
C ASN A 326 -6.94 36.86 6.02
N LEU A 327 -6.21 36.19 5.13
CA LEU A 327 -4.75 36.05 5.18
C LEU A 327 -4.02 37.12 4.39
N SER A 328 -4.75 38.06 3.77
CA SER A 328 -4.15 39.15 2.99
C SER A 328 -3.26 40.02 3.87
N GLY A 329 -1.99 40.19 3.46
CA GLY A 329 -0.99 40.94 4.21
C GLY A 329 -0.26 40.14 5.30
N ILE A 330 -0.62 38.89 5.54
CA ILE A 330 0.07 37.98 6.47
C ILE A 330 1.18 37.27 5.73
N LYS A 331 2.41 37.31 6.22
CA LYS A 331 3.55 36.61 5.64
C LYS A 331 3.60 35.17 6.19
N LEU A 332 3.60 34.19 5.28
CA LEU A 332 3.78 32.79 5.62
C LEU A 332 5.28 32.44 5.57
N CYS A 333 5.83 32.04 6.71
CA CYS A 333 7.25 31.74 6.87
C CYS A 333 7.42 30.25 7.18
N CYS A 334 8.32 29.59 6.48
CA CYS A 334 8.56 28.17 6.72
C CYS A 334 10.03 27.75 6.59
N VAL A 335 10.39 26.69 7.30
CA VAL A 335 11.77 26.19 7.40
C VAL A 335 12.31 25.64 6.06
N GLY A 336 11.47 25.26 5.12
CA GLY A 336 11.97 24.68 3.87
C GLY A 336 10.90 24.23 2.88
N LYS A 337 11.36 23.78 1.72
CA LYS A 337 10.52 23.42 0.55
C LYS A 337 9.43 22.40 0.84
N LYS A 338 9.69 21.41 1.71
CA LYS A 338 8.67 20.38 2.07
C LYS A 338 7.50 20.98 2.85
N THR A 339 7.77 21.98 3.69
CA THR A 339 6.72 22.71 4.42
C THR A 339 5.98 23.68 3.49
N ALA A 340 6.70 24.37 2.61
CA ALA A 340 6.11 25.24 1.60
C ALA A 340 5.20 24.48 0.61
N ALA A 341 5.54 23.23 0.28
CA ALA A 341 4.71 22.38 -0.57
C ALA A 341 3.30 22.15 0.00
N VAL A 342 3.17 21.99 1.33
CA VAL A 342 1.86 21.86 1.99
C VAL A 342 1.02 23.12 1.79
N PHE A 343 1.60 24.29 1.93
CA PHE A 343 0.88 25.55 1.63
C PHE A 343 0.41 25.62 0.18
N LYS A 344 1.30 25.24 -0.77
CA LYS A 344 0.99 25.24 -2.20
C LYS A 344 -0.17 24.32 -2.57
N GLU A 345 -0.30 23.15 -1.93
CA GLU A 345 -1.43 22.22 -2.10
C GLU A 345 -2.77 22.86 -1.70
N HIS A 346 -2.73 23.88 -0.83
CA HIS A 346 -3.90 24.62 -0.35
C HIS A 346 -4.00 26.04 -0.94
N MET A 347 -3.38 26.27 -2.12
CA MET A 347 -3.39 27.56 -2.84
C MET A 347 -2.77 28.73 -2.06
N LEU A 348 -1.88 28.43 -1.12
CA LEU A 348 -1.10 29.41 -0.35
C LEU A 348 0.38 29.30 -0.75
N TYR A 349 1.11 30.40 -0.62
CA TYR A 349 2.54 30.42 -0.93
C TYR A 349 3.32 30.98 0.25
N ALA A 350 4.46 30.32 0.57
CA ALA A 350 5.34 30.83 1.61
C ALA A 350 6.13 32.05 1.08
N ASP A 351 6.15 33.13 1.86
CA ASP A 351 6.86 34.36 1.55
C ASP A 351 8.33 34.27 1.97
N ILE A 352 8.62 33.56 3.07
CA ILE A 352 9.97 33.43 3.62
C ILE A 352 10.33 31.96 3.73
N ILE A 353 11.39 31.55 3.02
CA ILE A 353 12.01 30.24 3.06
C ILE A 353 13.52 30.45 3.08
N PRO A 354 14.26 30.00 4.10
CA PRO A 354 15.72 30.16 4.14
C PRO A 354 16.41 29.30 3.08
N ASP A 355 17.62 29.66 2.68
CA ASP A 355 18.44 28.91 1.72
C ASP A 355 18.87 27.55 2.28
N SER A 356 19.25 27.51 3.56
CA SER A 356 19.47 26.26 4.32
C SER A 356 18.18 25.91 5.07
N TYR A 357 17.68 24.69 4.85
CA TYR A 357 16.36 24.26 5.34
C TYR A 357 16.39 23.79 6.79
N ASP A 358 16.86 24.64 7.70
CA ASP A 358 16.96 24.39 9.13
C ASP A 358 16.41 25.53 9.98
N GLY A 359 16.19 25.26 11.26
CA GLY A 359 15.58 26.23 12.18
C GLY A 359 16.49 27.42 12.52
N GLU A 360 17.80 27.25 12.40
CA GLU A 360 18.76 28.33 12.64
C GLU A 360 18.76 29.36 11.52
N SER A 361 18.82 28.89 10.28
CA SER A 361 18.73 29.74 9.10
C SER A 361 17.40 30.48 9.02
N LEU A 362 16.29 29.84 9.43
CA LEU A 362 15.02 30.54 9.55
C LEU A 362 15.04 31.62 10.64
N ALA A 363 15.70 31.38 11.79
CA ALA A 363 15.86 32.38 12.82
C ALA A 363 16.62 33.61 12.31
N ASP A 364 17.71 33.42 11.56
CA ASP A 364 18.49 34.49 10.97
C ASP A 364 17.69 35.31 9.92
N CYS A 365 16.80 34.66 9.16
CA CYS A 365 15.87 35.34 8.26
C CYS A 365 14.85 36.18 9.05
N MET A 366 14.25 35.60 10.09
CA MET A 366 13.25 36.28 10.90
C MET A 366 13.85 37.43 11.70
N GLU A 367 15.08 37.32 12.14
CA GLU A 367 15.78 38.41 12.84
C GLU A 367 15.92 39.67 12.00
N LYS A 368 16.09 39.50 10.68
CA LYS A 368 16.20 40.62 9.72
C LYS A 368 14.84 41.16 9.28
N GLU A 369 13.83 40.32 9.26
CA GLU A 369 12.50 40.61 8.76
C GLU A 369 11.62 41.34 9.79
N LEU A 370 11.65 40.87 11.06
CA LEU A 370 10.71 41.27 12.09
C LEU A 370 10.99 42.66 12.66
N LYS A 371 9.91 43.35 13.02
CA LYS A 371 9.87 44.65 13.72
C LYS A 371 9.11 44.48 15.05
N GLU A 372 9.38 45.32 16.03
CA GLU A 372 8.71 45.28 17.34
C GLU A 372 7.17 45.42 17.27
N THR A 373 6.67 46.05 16.19
CA THR A 373 5.23 46.17 15.93
C THR A 373 4.57 44.94 15.34
N ASP A 374 5.35 43.91 14.96
CA ASP A 374 4.81 42.73 14.33
C ASP A 374 4.19 41.75 15.37
N HIS A 375 3.16 41.07 14.92
CA HIS A 375 2.51 40.00 15.66
C HIS A 375 2.77 38.67 14.98
N VAL A 376 3.41 37.74 15.67
CA VAL A 376 3.84 36.46 15.11
C VAL A 376 3.04 35.31 15.74
N LEU A 377 2.44 34.49 14.88
CA LEU A 377 1.89 33.20 15.25
C LEU A 377 2.89 32.11 14.89
N PHE A 378 3.48 31.48 15.91
CA PHE A 378 4.41 30.37 15.72
C PHE A 378 3.73 29.02 15.95
N LEU A 379 3.70 28.18 14.92
CA LEU A 379 3.08 26.87 14.92
C LEU A 379 4.14 25.77 14.90
N SER A 380 4.23 24.99 15.96
CA SER A 380 5.23 23.93 16.09
C SER A 380 4.69 22.67 16.74
N GLY A 381 5.52 21.61 16.76
CA GLY A 381 5.35 20.49 17.68
C GLY A 381 5.86 20.83 19.09
N LYS A 382 5.73 19.88 20.04
CA LYS A 382 6.31 20.02 21.39
C LYS A 382 7.83 20.25 21.35
N THR A 383 8.51 19.63 20.41
CA THR A 383 9.94 19.86 20.16
C THR A 383 10.08 20.92 19.09
N TYR A 384 10.87 21.95 19.36
CA TYR A 384 11.09 23.09 18.46
C TYR A 384 12.48 23.67 18.64
N HIS A 385 12.94 24.44 17.66
CA HIS A 385 14.26 25.09 17.68
C HIS A 385 14.27 26.31 18.61
N LYS A 386 15.04 26.25 19.72
CA LYS A 386 15.05 27.29 20.76
C LYS A 386 15.47 28.65 20.22
N LYS A 387 16.59 28.72 19.47
CA LYS A 387 17.11 29.99 18.90
C LYS A 387 16.02 30.70 18.08
N LEU A 388 15.27 29.97 17.25
CA LEU A 388 14.16 30.56 16.49
C LEU A 388 13.11 31.18 17.41
N ARG A 389 12.64 30.44 18.41
CA ARG A 389 11.67 30.96 19.37
C ARG A 389 12.19 32.23 20.07
N ASP A 390 13.44 32.21 20.54
CA ASP A 390 14.05 33.33 21.27
C ASP A 390 14.12 34.59 20.38
N VAL A 391 14.46 34.44 19.10
CA VAL A 391 14.43 35.54 18.12
C VAL A 391 13.01 36.07 17.94
N LEU A 392 12.02 35.17 17.71
CA LEU A 392 10.63 35.59 17.52
C LEU A 392 10.07 36.35 18.77
N GLU A 393 10.39 35.88 19.97
CA GLU A 393 9.96 36.47 21.24
C GLU A 393 10.64 37.82 21.52
N THR A 394 11.91 37.97 21.09
CA THR A 394 12.68 39.22 21.29
C THR A 394 12.28 40.31 20.30
N LYS A 395 11.94 39.95 19.06
CA LYS A 395 11.75 40.89 17.94
C LYS A 395 10.29 41.31 17.72
N ALA A 396 9.31 40.52 18.22
CA ALA A 396 7.90 40.75 17.92
C ALA A 396 6.99 40.25 19.06
N LYS A 397 5.72 40.60 19.00
CA LYS A 397 4.70 40.02 19.88
C LYS A 397 4.41 38.58 19.45
N LEU A 398 4.86 37.60 20.22
CA LEU A 398 4.78 36.18 19.91
C LEU A 398 3.57 35.51 20.55
N ILE A 399 2.81 34.78 19.73
CA ILE A 399 1.89 33.73 20.19
C ILE A 399 2.43 32.39 19.68
N HIS A 400 2.80 31.50 20.59
CA HIS A 400 3.30 30.17 20.27
C HIS A 400 2.21 29.12 20.52
N ARG A 401 1.91 28.27 19.52
CA ARG A 401 0.93 27.18 19.64
C ARG A 401 1.58 25.86 19.25
N PHE A 402 1.42 24.89 20.15
CA PHE A 402 1.75 23.50 19.87
C PHE A 402 0.57 22.85 19.17
N VAL A 403 0.67 22.63 17.87
CA VAL A 403 -0.43 22.15 17.02
C VAL A 403 -0.39 20.67 16.76
N TYR A 404 0.73 20.02 17.07
CA TYR A 404 0.88 18.56 16.98
C TYR A 404 1.90 18.05 17.99
N GLU A 405 1.86 16.74 18.22
CA GLU A 405 2.91 16.03 18.94
C GLU A 405 3.15 14.67 18.31
N ASN A 406 4.40 14.18 18.41
CA ASN A 406 4.73 12.81 18.05
C ASN A 406 4.51 11.94 19.29
N VAL A 407 3.53 11.03 19.22
CA VAL A 407 3.22 10.07 20.28
C VAL A 407 3.88 8.76 19.94
N LYS A 408 4.66 8.20 20.88
CA LYS A 408 5.29 6.88 20.71
C LYS A 408 4.22 5.80 20.62
N ILE A 409 4.40 4.87 19.68
CA ILE A 409 3.61 3.65 19.57
C ILE A 409 4.46 2.50 20.12
N ASP A 410 3.87 1.64 20.92
CA ASP A 410 4.54 0.43 21.39
C ASP A 410 4.79 -0.52 20.21
N VAL A 411 6.03 -0.86 20.03
CA VAL A 411 6.50 -1.75 18.96
C VAL A 411 6.24 -3.20 19.34
N ASP A 412 5.74 -4.02 18.41
CA ASP A 412 5.57 -5.44 18.63
C ASP A 412 6.93 -6.14 18.79
N THR A 413 7.29 -6.49 20.01
CA THR A 413 8.55 -7.15 20.36
C THR A 413 8.64 -8.62 19.94
N LYS A 414 7.52 -9.21 19.45
CA LYS A 414 7.50 -10.60 18.95
C LYS A 414 8.05 -10.73 17.52
N ILE A 415 8.32 -9.61 16.84
CA ILE A 415 8.94 -9.61 15.52
C ILE A 415 10.33 -10.24 15.64
N LYS A 416 10.60 -11.27 14.84
CA LYS A 416 11.92 -11.89 14.72
C LYS A 416 12.72 -11.12 13.67
N LEU A 417 13.77 -10.47 14.06
CA LEU A 417 14.62 -9.71 13.15
C LEU A 417 15.34 -10.59 12.13
N SER A 418 15.61 -11.86 12.47
CA SER A 418 16.16 -12.87 11.55
C SER A 418 15.28 -13.21 10.33
N ASP A 419 14.01 -12.79 10.33
CA ASP A 419 13.10 -12.98 9.19
C ASP A 419 13.28 -11.92 8.10
N TYR A 420 14.13 -10.91 8.34
CA TYR A 420 14.38 -9.77 7.45
C TYR A 420 15.84 -9.70 7.03
N ASP A 421 16.08 -9.23 5.82
CA ASP A 421 17.42 -9.06 5.26
C ASP A 421 18.00 -7.68 5.64
N VAL A 422 17.14 -6.66 5.66
CA VAL A 422 17.52 -5.26 5.94
C VAL A 422 16.53 -4.64 6.92
N MET A 423 17.04 -3.87 7.89
CA MET A 423 16.25 -2.99 8.74
C MET A 423 16.64 -1.53 8.50
N VAL A 424 15.66 -0.70 8.19
CA VAL A 424 15.85 0.71 7.87
C VAL A 424 15.24 1.59 8.96
N PHE A 425 16.02 2.54 9.48
CA PHE A 425 15.57 3.54 10.44
C PHE A 425 15.52 4.92 9.80
N THR A 426 14.35 5.58 9.88
CA THR A 426 14.16 6.91 9.27
C THR A 426 14.47 8.07 10.20
N CYS A 427 14.57 7.85 11.53
CA CYS A 427 14.85 8.89 12.52
C CYS A 427 15.29 8.28 13.86
N SER A 428 15.92 9.10 14.72
CA SER A 428 16.39 8.70 16.05
C SER A 428 15.27 8.17 16.95
N SER A 429 14.08 8.79 16.92
CA SER A 429 12.94 8.33 17.72
C SER A 429 12.42 6.95 17.29
N ALA A 430 12.65 6.53 16.05
CA ALA A 430 12.35 5.18 15.60
C ALA A 430 13.33 4.16 16.17
N VAL A 431 14.61 4.54 16.31
CA VAL A 431 15.63 3.72 16.99
C VAL A 431 15.26 3.53 18.46
N ASP A 432 14.97 4.63 19.17
CA ASP A 432 14.61 4.60 20.60
C ASP A 432 13.33 3.74 20.86
N ALA A 433 12.41 3.72 19.90
CA ALA A 433 11.21 2.89 20.00
C ALA A 433 11.49 1.39 19.81
N CYS A 434 12.56 1.04 19.10
CA CYS A 434 12.96 -0.34 18.78
C CYS A 434 14.06 -0.89 19.69
N GLU A 435 14.37 -0.24 20.84
CA GLU A 435 15.45 -0.66 21.75
C GLU A 435 15.41 -2.16 22.08
N ASP A 436 14.24 -2.68 22.46
CA ASP A 436 14.08 -4.10 22.82
C ASP A 436 14.29 -5.05 21.65
N LEU A 437 13.90 -4.64 20.42
CA LEU A 437 14.15 -5.43 19.22
C LEU A 437 15.63 -5.50 18.87
N LEU A 438 16.37 -4.40 19.07
CA LEU A 438 17.82 -4.32 18.77
C LEU A 438 18.69 -5.16 19.70
N ARG A 439 18.12 -5.74 20.77
CA ARG A 439 18.80 -6.67 21.68
C ARG A 439 18.78 -8.13 21.22
N GLN A 440 18.16 -8.44 20.07
CA GLN A 440 18.15 -9.80 19.54
C GLN A 440 19.52 -10.21 19.01
N ASP A 441 19.86 -11.50 19.13
CA ASP A 441 21.18 -12.05 18.76
C ASP A 441 21.51 -11.95 17.27
N HIS A 442 20.47 -11.95 16.39
CA HIS A 442 20.64 -11.89 14.95
C HIS A 442 19.94 -10.64 14.41
N LEU A 443 20.74 -9.65 14.07
CA LEU A 443 20.27 -8.42 13.46
C LEU A 443 20.36 -8.51 11.93
N PRO A 444 19.37 -8.00 11.20
CA PRO A 444 19.48 -7.79 9.75
C PRO A 444 20.49 -6.67 9.48
N TYR A 445 20.77 -6.42 8.21
CA TYR A 445 21.62 -5.30 7.83
C TYR A 445 20.98 -3.97 8.25
N ILE A 446 21.67 -3.19 9.06
CA ILE A 446 21.12 -1.96 9.64
C ILE A 446 21.45 -0.75 8.76
N MET A 447 20.42 -0.06 8.32
CA MET A 447 20.54 1.16 7.53
C MET A 447 19.84 2.34 8.18
N SER A 448 20.48 3.50 8.11
CA SER A 448 19.95 4.73 8.69
C SER A 448 19.83 5.85 7.67
N MET A 449 18.76 6.65 7.81
CA MET A 449 18.48 7.77 6.93
C MET A 449 19.46 8.96 7.09
N GLY A 450 20.23 8.99 8.18
CA GLY A 450 21.16 10.10 8.42
C GLY A 450 21.97 9.99 9.69
N LYS A 451 22.94 10.89 9.84
CA LYS A 451 23.97 10.88 10.91
C LYS A 451 23.38 10.88 12.34
N GLU A 452 22.30 11.62 12.59
CA GLU A 452 21.65 11.65 13.91
C GLU A 452 21.04 10.30 14.27
N THR A 453 20.43 9.63 13.29
CA THR A 453 19.87 8.29 13.46
C THR A 453 20.98 7.28 13.76
N SER A 454 22.10 7.34 13.01
CA SER A 454 23.27 6.49 13.26
C SER A 454 23.87 6.74 14.64
N ALA A 455 24.00 8.00 15.07
CA ALA A 455 24.50 8.33 16.39
C ALA A 455 23.64 7.72 17.52
N THR A 456 22.33 7.61 17.29
CA THR A 456 21.42 6.93 18.23
C THR A 456 21.63 5.42 18.22
N LEU A 457 21.79 4.79 17.05
CA LEU A 457 22.11 3.36 16.92
C LEU A 457 23.41 2.99 17.62
N TYR A 458 24.47 3.81 17.49
CA TYR A 458 25.74 3.62 18.21
C TYR A 458 25.55 3.61 19.74
N LYS A 459 24.64 4.43 20.30
CA LYS A 459 24.33 4.43 21.73
C LYS A 459 23.73 3.10 22.21
N TYR A 460 23.06 2.38 21.33
CA TYR A 460 22.50 1.04 21.59
C TYR A 460 23.48 -0.09 21.26
N GLY A 461 24.75 0.23 20.94
CA GLY A 461 25.80 -0.77 20.71
C GLY A 461 25.80 -1.36 19.29
N ILE A 462 25.08 -0.77 18.37
CA ILE A 462 25.08 -1.21 16.96
C ILE A 462 26.24 -0.52 16.24
N GLU A 463 27.23 -1.29 15.80
CA GLU A 463 28.46 -0.76 15.18
C GLU A 463 28.44 -0.81 13.67
N ASP A 464 27.83 -1.86 13.08
CA ASP A 464 27.75 -2.02 11.62
C ASP A 464 26.48 -1.32 11.09
N ILE A 465 26.64 -0.05 10.72
CA ILE A 465 25.56 0.82 10.28
C ILE A 465 25.90 1.47 8.95
N HIS A 466 25.03 1.27 7.96
CA HIS A 466 25.11 2.00 6.70
C HIS A 466 24.26 3.28 6.77
N THR A 467 24.94 4.42 6.62
CA THR A 467 24.31 5.75 6.73
C THR A 467 24.14 6.38 5.35
N ALA A 468 22.93 6.80 5.00
CA ALA A 468 22.69 7.51 3.76
C ALA A 468 23.48 8.84 3.71
N LYS A 469 24.09 9.12 2.55
CA LYS A 469 24.87 10.35 2.32
C LYS A 469 23.97 11.58 2.32
N ILE A 470 22.79 11.43 1.77
CA ILE A 470 21.74 12.46 1.73
C ILE A 470 20.50 11.88 2.40
N SER A 471 19.88 12.62 3.33
CA SER A 471 18.72 12.16 4.11
C SER A 471 17.42 12.22 3.27
N THR A 472 17.39 11.45 2.16
CA THR A 472 16.22 11.29 1.29
C THR A 472 15.81 9.84 1.18
N ALA A 473 14.54 9.59 0.85
CA ALA A 473 14.03 8.24 0.67
C ALA A 473 14.71 7.54 -0.53
N GLU A 474 14.95 8.28 -1.58
CA GLU A 474 15.59 7.80 -2.82
C GLU A 474 17.02 7.32 -2.54
N GLU A 475 17.80 8.07 -1.76
CA GLU A 475 19.18 7.69 -1.40
C GLU A 475 19.19 6.42 -0.54
N VAL A 476 18.28 6.29 0.43
CA VAL A 476 18.17 5.08 1.26
C VAL A 476 17.81 3.87 0.40
N VAL A 477 16.87 4.01 -0.53
CA VAL A 477 16.49 2.92 -1.45
C VAL A 477 17.68 2.52 -2.32
N GLN A 478 18.42 3.50 -2.86
CA GLN A 478 19.60 3.21 -3.68
C GLN A 478 20.69 2.49 -2.87
N MET A 479 20.92 2.89 -1.63
CA MET A 479 21.87 2.25 -0.73
C MET A 479 21.51 0.79 -0.44
N VAL A 480 20.22 0.47 -0.28
CA VAL A 480 19.75 -0.92 -0.13
C VAL A 480 19.94 -1.71 -1.43
N ILE A 481 19.70 -1.10 -2.59
CA ILE A 481 19.95 -1.73 -3.90
C ILE A 481 21.43 -2.08 -4.06
N ASP A 482 22.32 -1.14 -3.76
CA ASP A 482 23.76 -1.32 -3.89
C ASP A 482 24.26 -2.45 -2.97
N TYR A 483 23.71 -2.55 -1.77
CA TYR A 483 24.01 -3.64 -0.84
C TYR A 483 23.49 -5.01 -1.34
N TRP A 484 22.21 -5.07 -1.76
CA TRP A 484 21.56 -6.32 -2.12
C TRP A 484 22.12 -6.98 -3.39
N ARG A 485 22.75 -6.21 -4.27
CA ARG A 485 23.35 -6.68 -5.52
C ARG A 485 24.79 -7.13 -5.39
N ASN A 486 25.49 -6.80 -4.29
CA ASN A 486 26.85 -7.22 -4.00
C ASN A 486 26.87 -8.47 -3.10
#